data_22d581b0fa826959a1f413216bf029dd
#
_entry.id   22d581b0fa826959a1f413216bf029dd
#
_cell.length_a   1.000
_cell.length_b   1.000
_cell.length_c   1.000
_cell.angle_alpha   90.00
_cell.angle_beta   90.00
_cell.angle_gamma   90.00
#
_symmetry.space_group_name_H-M   'P 1'
#
loop_
_entity.id
_entity.type
_entity.pdbx_description
1 polymer ?
#
loop_
_entity_poly.entity_id
_entity_poly.type
_entity_poly.pdbx_seq_one_letter_code
_entity_poly.pdbx_strand_id
1 'polypeptide(L)'
;MTTENLTETDERGLDWVVSKFVDEVPSAAHAILVSADGLLMAKSFSLPDERAEQVAAVSSGLASLAVGAARLFEGGAVMQTIIEMQHGYLLLMSVGDGSHLAVLTEDSADIGQVGYEMALLVDRVGRMVQATARVPLSGL
;
A
#
# COMPACT_ATOMS: atom_id res chain seq x y z
N MET A 1 26.55 10.87 9.97
CA MET A 1 25.12 10.61 9.85
C MET A 1 24.85 9.18 10.31
N THR A 2 23.94 9.01 11.22
CA THR A 2 23.65 7.71 11.81
C THR A 2 22.66 6.93 10.97
N THR A 3 22.66 5.60 11.12
CA THR A 3 21.70 4.73 10.47
C THR A 3 20.25 5.07 10.87
N GLU A 4 20.06 5.50 12.11
CA GLU A 4 18.75 5.90 12.63
C GLU A 4 18.16 7.06 11.84
N ASN A 5 18.96 8.07 11.48
CA ASN A 5 18.48 9.21 10.71
C ASN A 5 18.04 8.81 9.32
N LEU A 6 18.73 7.86 8.69
CA LEU A 6 18.35 7.36 7.36
C LEU A 6 17.04 6.60 7.42
N THR A 7 16.83 5.79 8.47
CA THR A 7 15.59 5.03 8.65
C THR A 7 14.40 5.97 8.87
N GLU A 8 14.56 6.98 9.72
CA GLU A 8 13.52 7.97 9.97
C GLU A 8 13.15 8.73 8.70
N THR A 9 14.14 9.09 7.89
CA THR A 9 13.92 9.81 6.63
C THR A 9 13.15 8.95 5.64
N ASP A 10 13.48 7.66 5.56
CA ASP A 10 12.79 6.73 4.67
C ASP A 10 11.34 6.53 5.09
N GLU A 11 11.08 6.37 6.38
CA GLU A 11 9.72 6.23 6.90
C GLU A 11 8.89 7.49 6.64
N ARG A 12 9.47 8.66 6.89
CA ARG A 12 8.82 9.94 6.61
C ARG A 12 8.57 10.12 5.13
N GLY A 13 9.51 9.66 4.29
CA GLY A 13 9.38 9.72 2.85
C GLY A 13 8.22 8.90 2.35
N LEU A 14 8.03 7.70 2.89
CA LEU A 14 6.92 6.83 2.52
C LEU A 14 5.58 7.40 2.98
N ASP A 15 5.50 7.91 4.21
CA ASP A 15 4.29 8.56 4.72
C ASP A 15 3.93 9.76 3.86
N TRP A 16 4.91 10.56 3.46
CA TRP A 16 4.69 11.72 2.61
C TRP A 16 4.16 11.32 1.24
N VAL A 17 4.75 10.26 0.64
CA VAL A 17 4.33 9.78 -0.67
C VAL A 17 2.88 9.29 -0.65
N VAL A 18 2.52 8.53 0.39
CA VAL A 18 1.16 8.02 0.55
C VAL A 18 0.17 9.15 0.82
N SER A 19 0.56 10.13 1.63
CA SER A 19 -0.28 11.30 1.93
C SER A 19 -0.50 12.17 0.70
N LYS A 20 0.54 12.37 -0.10
CA LYS A 20 0.42 13.11 -1.35
C LYS A 20 -0.54 12.43 -2.32
N PHE A 21 -0.48 11.09 -2.39
CA PHE A 21 -1.42 10.32 -3.20
C PHE A 21 -2.88 10.62 -2.80
N VAL A 22 -3.17 10.57 -1.50
CA VAL A 22 -4.51 10.84 -0.99
C VAL A 22 -4.96 12.26 -1.33
N ASP A 23 -4.06 13.23 -1.21
CA ASP A 23 -4.39 14.63 -1.49
C ASP A 23 -4.66 14.87 -2.98
N GLU A 24 -3.97 14.17 -3.85
CA GLU A 24 -4.04 14.42 -5.30
C GLU A 24 -5.09 13.56 -6.03
N VAL A 25 -5.49 12.42 -5.46
CA VAL A 25 -6.42 11.51 -6.11
C VAL A 25 -7.84 11.77 -5.63
N PRO A 26 -8.74 12.20 -6.52
CA PRO A 26 -10.12 12.48 -6.14
C PRO A 26 -10.79 11.27 -5.52
N SER A 27 -11.51 11.49 -4.44
CA SER A 27 -12.27 10.49 -3.68
C SER A 27 -11.42 9.51 -2.87
N ALA A 28 -10.09 9.58 -2.91
CA ALA A 28 -9.25 8.83 -1.98
C ALA A 28 -9.32 9.47 -0.60
N ALA A 29 -9.69 8.68 0.40
CA ALA A 29 -9.80 9.15 1.77
C ALA A 29 -8.58 8.82 2.61
N HIS A 30 -8.09 7.61 2.50
CA HIS A 30 -6.92 7.14 3.26
C HIS A 30 -6.13 6.14 2.43
N ALA A 31 -4.83 6.05 2.70
CA ALA A 31 -3.97 5.04 2.07
C ALA A 31 -2.91 4.58 3.05
N ILE A 32 -2.53 3.31 2.93
CA ILE A 32 -1.46 2.71 3.74
C ILE A 32 -0.61 1.78 2.88
N LEU A 33 0.63 1.58 3.32
CA LEU A 33 1.50 0.52 2.81
C LEU A 33 1.65 -0.53 3.89
N VAL A 34 1.53 -1.80 3.51
CA VAL A 34 1.55 -2.94 4.42
C VAL A 34 2.63 -3.91 3.95
N SER A 35 3.46 -4.38 4.88
CA SER A 35 4.50 -5.36 4.57
C SER A 35 3.89 -6.76 4.33
N ALA A 36 4.70 -7.66 3.80
CA ALA A 36 4.27 -9.04 3.52
C ALA A 36 3.76 -9.76 4.77
N ASP A 37 4.27 -9.41 5.94
CA ASP A 37 3.86 -10.02 7.21
C ASP A 37 2.77 -9.23 7.96
N GLY A 38 2.13 -8.29 7.27
CA GLY A 38 0.95 -7.61 7.81
C GLY A 38 1.23 -6.40 8.70
N LEU A 39 2.46 -5.91 8.71
CA LEU A 39 2.83 -4.75 9.51
C LEU A 39 2.68 -3.47 8.71
N LEU A 40 2.25 -2.42 9.38
CA LEU A 40 2.11 -1.10 8.78
C LEU A 40 3.50 -0.54 8.45
N MET A 41 3.72 -0.17 7.18
CA MET A 41 4.96 0.46 6.73
C MET A 41 4.82 1.97 6.61
N ALA A 42 3.67 2.44 6.17
CA ALA A 42 3.40 3.87 5.97
C ALA A 42 1.90 4.12 5.98
N LYS A 43 1.51 5.34 6.32
CA LYS A 43 0.11 5.73 6.32
C LYS A 43 -0.05 7.18 5.88
N SER A 44 -1.22 7.53 5.35
CA SER A 44 -1.57 8.92 5.12
C SER A 44 -1.72 9.64 6.46
N PHE A 45 -1.30 10.92 6.50
CA PHE A 45 -1.16 11.65 7.76
C PHE A 45 -2.47 11.80 8.54
N SER A 46 -3.59 11.88 7.84
CA SER A 46 -4.90 12.07 8.48
C SER A 46 -5.46 10.81 9.12
N LEU A 47 -4.89 9.64 8.83
CA LEU A 47 -5.37 8.37 9.39
C LEU A 47 -4.73 8.13 10.75
N PRO A 48 -5.52 7.97 11.84
CA PRO A 48 -4.93 7.68 13.16
C PRO A 48 -4.16 6.36 13.17
N ASP A 49 -3.09 6.30 13.96
CA ASP A 49 -2.20 5.13 14.00
C ASP A 49 -2.93 3.82 14.30
N GLU A 50 -3.81 3.84 15.30
CA GLU A 50 -4.57 2.65 15.69
C GLU A 50 -5.44 2.16 14.54
N ARG A 51 -6.11 3.07 13.86
CA ARG A 51 -6.96 2.75 12.72
C ARG A 51 -6.13 2.21 11.56
N ALA A 52 -4.97 2.80 11.32
CA ALA A 52 -4.06 2.34 10.27
C ALA A 52 -3.58 0.91 10.51
N GLU A 53 -3.27 0.57 11.76
CA GLU A 53 -2.84 -0.79 12.12
C GLU A 53 -3.97 -1.79 11.91
N GLN A 54 -5.21 -1.41 12.22
CA GLN A 54 -6.37 -2.26 11.98
C GLN A 54 -6.58 -2.50 10.48
N VAL A 55 -6.47 -1.45 9.68
CA VAL A 55 -6.60 -1.57 8.22
C VAL A 55 -5.47 -2.44 7.65
N ALA A 56 -4.26 -2.32 8.20
CA ALA A 56 -3.12 -3.16 7.77
C ALA A 56 -3.42 -4.64 8.00
N ALA A 57 -3.95 -4.99 9.15
CA ALA A 57 -4.29 -6.39 9.48
C ALA A 57 -5.37 -6.93 8.54
N VAL A 58 -6.44 -6.17 8.33
CA VAL A 58 -7.53 -6.55 7.43
C VAL A 58 -7.02 -6.71 6.00
N SER A 59 -6.25 -5.75 5.52
CA SER A 59 -5.71 -5.76 4.15
C SER A 59 -4.80 -6.96 3.91
N SER A 60 -3.95 -7.28 4.88
CA SER A 60 -3.07 -8.44 4.81
C SER A 60 -3.87 -9.75 4.70
N GLY A 61 -4.92 -9.89 5.50
CA GLY A 61 -5.79 -11.06 5.44
C GLY A 61 -6.49 -11.19 4.10
N LEU A 62 -7.02 -10.09 3.58
CA LEU A 62 -7.69 -10.08 2.27
C LEU A 62 -6.73 -10.41 1.13
N ALA A 63 -5.52 -9.87 1.16
CA ALA A 63 -4.50 -10.16 0.16
C ALA A 63 -4.16 -11.64 0.15
N SER A 64 -4.04 -12.26 1.31
CA SER A 64 -3.77 -13.70 1.43
C SER A 64 -4.91 -14.54 0.86
N LEU A 65 -6.14 -14.17 1.16
CA LEU A 65 -7.33 -14.87 0.63
C LEU A 65 -7.41 -14.74 -0.89
N ALA A 66 -7.11 -13.57 -1.42
CA ALA A 66 -7.11 -13.33 -2.86
C ALA A 66 -6.08 -14.21 -3.58
N VAL A 67 -4.87 -14.33 -3.01
CA VAL A 67 -3.83 -15.22 -3.55
C VAL A 67 -4.30 -16.68 -3.52
N GLY A 68 -4.97 -17.09 -2.44
CA GLY A 68 -5.56 -18.42 -2.35
C GLY A 68 -6.57 -18.68 -3.45
N ALA A 69 -7.46 -17.73 -3.72
CA ALA A 69 -8.44 -17.83 -4.79
C ALA A 69 -7.76 -17.97 -6.17
N ALA A 70 -6.73 -17.15 -6.41
CA ALA A 70 -5.98 -17.20 -7.66
C ALA A 70 -5.35 -18.57 -7.89
N ARG A 71 -4.83 -19.20 -6.85
CA ARG A 71 -4.24 -20.55 -6.96
C ARG A 71 -5.28 -21.61 -7.32
N LEU A 72 -6.47 -21.51 -6.71
CA LEU A 72 -7.54 -22.47 -6.98
C LEU A 72 -8.00 -22.46 -8.44
N PHE A 73 -7.99 -21.30 -9.06
CA PHE A 73 -8.47 -21.12 -10.43
C PHE A 73 -7.36 -20.96 -11.45
N GLU A 74 -6.12 -21.20 -11.05
CA GLU A 74 -4.95 -20.98 -11.93
C GLU A 74 -4.97 -19.60 -12.57
N GLY A 75 -5.36 -18.60 -11.74
CA GLY A 75 -5.57 -17.22 -12.22
C GLY A 75 -4.30 -16.40 -12.37
N GLY A 76 -3.16 -16.93 -11.95
CA GLY A 76 -1.90 -16.18 -11.98
C GLY A 76 -1.81 -15.17 -10.84
N ALA A 77 -0.99 -14.14 -11.03
CA ALA A 77 -0.80 -13.11 -10.01
C ALA A 77 -2.07 -12.29 -9.81
N VAL A 78 -2.37 -11.96 -8.55
CA VAL A 78 -3.49 -11.08 -8.24
C VAL A 78 -3.07 -9.65 -8.57
N MET A 79 -3.78 -9.03 -9.51
CA MET A 79 -3.47 -7.67 -9.96
C MET A 79 -4.07 -6.62 -9.05
N GLN A 80 -5.29 -6.87 -8.56
CA GLN A 80 -6.03 -5.89 -7.79
C GLN A 80 -7.13 -6.60 -7.01
N THR A 81 -7.40 -6.15 -5.80
CA THR A 81 -8.52 -6.63 -4.98
C THR A 81 -9.41 -5.43 -4.67
N ILE A 82 -10.70 -5.54 -4.94
CA ILE A 82 -11.65 -4.45 -4.74
C ILE A 82 -12.78 -4.95 -3.87
N ILE A 83 -13.06 -4.21 -2.79
CA ILE A 83 -14.21 -4.47 -1.93
C ILE A 83 -15.11 -3.26 -2.01
N GLU A 84 -16.29 -3.48 -2.56
CA GLU A 84 -17.32 -2.44 -2.61
C GLU A 84 -18.16 -2.49 -1.35
N MET A 85 -18.24 -1.36 -0.66
CA MET A 85 -19.06 -1.20 0.53
C MET A 85 -20.13 -0.15 0.24
N GLN A 86 -21.14 -0.08 1.07
CA GLN A 86 -22.22 0.89 0.87
C GLN A 86 -21.70 2.33 0.82
N HIS A 87 -20.66 2.65 1.59
CA HIS A 87 -20.15 4.02 1.73
C HIS A 87 -18.70 4.18 1.29
N GLY A 88 -18.22 3.33 0.41
CA GLY A 88 -16.86 3.47 -0.12
C GLY A 88 -16.31 2.17 -0.65
N TYR A 89 -15.02 2.23 -1.01
CA TYR A 89 -14.30 1.07 -1.54
C TYR A 89 -13.00 0.89 -0.79
N LEU A 90 -12.57 -0.37 -0.69
CA LEU A 90 -11.21 -0.71 -0.28
C LEU A 90 -10.53 -1.38 -1.47
N LEU A 91 -9.44 -0.78 -1.94
CA LEU A 91 -8.67 -1.33 -3.06
C LEU A 91 -7.29 -1.73 -2.58
N LEU A 92 -6.85 -2.92 -2.97
CA LEU A 92 -5.53 -3.45 -2.65
C LEU A 92 -4.76 -3.71 -3.93
N MET A 93 -3.46 -3.39 -3.94
CA MET A 93 -2.59 -3.64 -5.08
C MET A 93 -1.20 -4.06 -4.58
N SER A 94 -0.64 -5.13 -5.16
CA SER A 94 0.69 -5.62 -4.78
C SER A 94 1.78 -4.64 -5.20
N VAL A 95 2.78 -4.44 -4.34
CA VAL A 95 3.96 -3.62 -4.67
C VAL A 95 5.08 -4.46 -5.29
N GLY A 96 5.01 -5.79 -5.18
CA GLY A 96 5.94 -6.69 -5.88
C GLY A 96 6.85 -7.51 -4.98
N ASP A 97 7.04 -7.12 -3.74
CA ASP A 97 7.90 -7.83 -2.77
C ASP A 97 7.09 -8.51 -1.66
N GLY A 98 5.81 -8.69 -1.90
CA GLY A 98 4.87 -9.22 -0.90
C GLY A 98 4.18 -8.12 -0.12
N SER A 99 4.68 -6.89 -0.17
CA SER A 99 3.98 -5.75 0.40
C SER A 99 2.86 -5.28 -0.53
N HIS A 100 1.97 -4.46 -0.03
CA HIS A 100 0.86 -3.97 -0.84
C HIS A 100 0.39 -2.60 -0.37
N LEU A 101 -0.23 -1.90 -1.31
CA LEU A 101 -0.87 -0.61 -1.10
C LEU A 101 -2.36 -0.85 -0.89
N ALA A 102 -2.93 -0.26 0.15
CA ALA A 102 -4.37 -0.28 0.41
C ALA A 102 -4.90 1.14 0.39
N VAL A 103 -5.99 1.36 -0.34
CA VAL A 103 -6.62 2.68 -0.47
C VAL A 103 -8.09 2.57 -0.11
N LEU A 104 -8.52 3.45 0.79
CA LEU A 104 -9.94 3.61 1.15
C LEU A 104 -10.47 4.84 0.43
N THR A 105 -11.61 4.69 -0.22
CA THR A 105 -12.23 5.77 -1.00
C THR A 105 -13.64 6.05 -0.53
N GLU A 106 -14.19 7.17 -1.01
CA GLU A 106 -15.61 7.48 -0.90
C GLU A 106 -16.40 6.65 -1.92
N ASP A 107 -17.72 6.59 -1.73
CA ASP A 107 -18.61 5.82 -2.60
C ASP A 107 -18.75 6.41 -4.01
N SER A 108 -18.44 7.69 -4.17
CA SER A 108 -18.45 8.38 -5.46
C SER A 108 -17.20 8.15 -6.30
N ALA A 109 -16.23 7.37 -5.81
CA ALA A 109 -14.95 7.20 -6.48
C ALA A 109 -15.08 6.53 -7.84
N ASP A 110 -14.31 7.03 -8.80
CA ASP A 110 -14.09 6.36 -10.08
C ASP A 110 -13.01 5.30 -9.87
N ILE A 111 -13.40 4.04 -9.77
CA ILE A 111 -12.51 2.93 -9.44
C ILE A 111 -11.41 2.77 -10.49
N GLY A 112 -11.74 2.97 -11.77
CA GLY A 112 -10.74 2.90 -12.83
C GLY A 112 -9.66 3.95 -12.66
N GLN A 113 -10.05 5.18 -12.33
CA GLN A 113 -9.10 6.27 -12.11
C GLN A 113 -8.24 6.01 -10.87
N VAL A 114 -8.86 5.59 -9.77
CA VAL A 114 -8.11 5.29 -8.54
C VAL A 114 -7.13 4.15 -8.79
N GLY A 115 -7.55 3.09 -9.47
CA GLY A 115 -6.68 1.96 -9.80
C GLY A 115 -5.50 2.36 -10.68
N TYR A 116 -5.73 3.22 -11.65
CA TYR A 116 -4.65 3.75 -12.51
C TYR A 116 -3.61 4.52 -11.67
N GLU A 117 -4.08 5.41 -10.82
CA GLU A 117 -3.18 6.19 -9.95
C GLU A 117 -2.44 5.30 -8.96
N MET A 118 -3.10 4.26 -8.44
CA MET A 118 -2.46 3.28 -7.56
C MET A 118 -1.34 2.54 -8.30
N ALA A 119 -1.54 2.16 -9.55
CA ALA A 119 -0.52 1.47 -10.33
C ALA A 119 0.73 2.34 -10.52
N LEU A 120 0.55 3.63 -10.75
CA LEU A 120 1.67 4.57 -10.85
C LEU A 120 2.41 4.69 -9.52
N LEU A 121 1.69 4.77 -8.41
CA LEU A 121 2.29 4.87 -7.09
C LEU A 121 3.04 3.58 -6.73
N VAL A 122 2.44 2.42 -6.99
CA VAL A 122 3.05 1.11 -6.73
C VAL A 122 4.39 0.98 -7.44
N ASP A 123 4.46 1.42 -8.70
CA ASP A 123 5.70 1.39 -9.46
C ASP A 123 6.78 2.26 -8.80
N ARG A 124 6.42 3.45 -8.38
CA ARG A 124 7.35 4.37 -7.70
C ARG A 124 7.82 3.80 -6.36
N VAL A 125 6.88 3.33 -5.53
CA VAL A 125 7.19 2.77 -4.21
C VAL A 125 8.05 1.52 -4.34
N GLY A 126 7.76 0.67 -5.32
CA GLY A 126 8.57 -0.52 -5.57
C GLY A 126 10.03 -0.19 -5.83
N ARG A 127 10.29 0.85 -6.59
CA ARG A 127 11.67 1.32 -6.86
C ARG A 127 12.33 1.84 -5.59
N MET A 128 11.60 2.59 -4.77
CA MET A 128 12.13 3.13 -3.50
C MET A 128 12.51 2.01 -2.53
N VAL A 129 11.65 1.02 -2.37
CA VAL A 129 11.88 -0.12 -1.49
C VAL A 129 13.06 -0.95 -1.95
N GLN A 130 13.17 -1.22 -3.25
CA GLN A 130 14.28 -1.98 -3.81
C GLN A 130 15.61 -1.25 -3.63
N ALA A 131 15.63 0.05 -3.83
CA ALA A 131 16.84 0.85 -3.63
C ALA A 131 17.32 0.78 -2.18
N THR A 132 16.40 0.88 -1.23
CA THR A 132 16.71 0.79 0.19
C THR A 132 17.27 -0.59 0.55
N ALA A 133 16.68 -1.65 0.01
CA ALA A 133 17.10 -3.02 0.29
C ALA A 133 18.49 -3.34 -0.24
N ARG A 134 18.95 -2.66 -1.30
CA ARG A 134 20.28 -2.93 -1.89
C ARG A 134 21.43 -2.29 -1.15
N VAL A 135 21.20 -1.18 -0.48
CA VAL A 135 22.26 -0.34 0.07
C VAL A 135 23.05 -1.02 1.22
N PRO A 136 22.42 -1.63 2.21
CA PRO A 136 23.16 -2.10 3.38
C PRO A 136 24.02 -3.34 3.15
N LEU A 137 23.74 -4.13 2.15
CA LEU A 137 24.41 -5.41 1.94
C LEU A 137 25.74 -5.30 1.19
N SER A 138 25.92 -4.22 0.47
CA SER A 138 27.11 -4.02 -0.35
C SER A 138 28.35 -3.71 0.48
N GLY A 139 28.20 -3.34 1.74
CA GLY A 139 29.30 -3.04 2.64
C GLY A 139 29.89 -4.26 3.34
N LEU A 140 29.29 -5.41 3.13
CA LEU A 140 29.78 -6.64 3.73
C LEU A 140 30.68 -7.39 2.77
#